data_e6709e84d7a4004e1ba4dc65c2d0bf09
#
_entry.id   e6709e84d7a4004e1ba4dc65c2d0bf09
#
_cell.length_a   1.000
_cell.length_b   1.000
_cell.length_c   1.000
_cell.angle_alpha   90.00
_cell.angle_beta   90.00
_cell.angle_gamma   90.00
#
_symmetry.space_group_name_H-M   'P 1'
#
loop_
_entity.id
_entity.type
_entity.pdbx_description
1 polymer ?
#
loop_
_entity_poly.entity_id
_entity_poly.type
_entity_poly.pdbx_seq_one_letter_code
_entity_poly.pdbx_strand_id
1 'polypeptide(L)'
;MKKVLLLCMSMLLGAMLVSGCGSEEKETSSATGGSDKPIVIGLDDSYPPMGFKDENNEIVGFDVDLAKEATKRLNRPVEFKAIDWSSKEAELKSGRVDILWNGLDITEKRKENMLFSDPYMDNRQIVFVKKDSDIKTIDDLKGKVVGTQS
;
A
#
# COMPACT_ATOMS: atom_id res chain seq x y z
N MET A 1 17.13 -52.26 50.10
CA MET A 1 17.52 -50.94 49.67
C MET A 1 16.51 -50.34 48.69
N LYS A 2 15.23 -50.70 48.75
CA LYS A 2 14.19 -50.15 47.84
C LYS A 2 13.05 -49.41 48.55
N LYS A 3 13.16 -49.20 49.85
CA LYS A 3 12.09 -48.57 50.66
C LYS A 3 12.42 -47.20 51.25
N VAL A 4 13.61 -46.69 50.97
CA VAL A 4 14.04 -45.35 51.48
C VAL A 4 13.91 -44.26 50.42
N LEU A 5 13.70 -44.64 49.13
CA LEU A 5 13.64 -43.69 48.04
C LEU A 5 12.24 -43.10 47.79
N LEU A 6 11.23 -43.59 48.50
CA LEU A 6 9.83 -43.17 48.33
C LEU A 6 9.34 -42.13 49.37
N LEU A 7 10.17 -41.78 50.35
CA LEU A 7 9.77 -40.84 51.42
C LEU A 7 10.31 -39.42 51.20
N CYS A 8 11.20 -39.18 50.24
CA CYS A 8 11.75 -37.83 49.95
C CYS A 8 11.02 -37.08 48.87
N MET A 9 10.02 -37.66 48.22
CA MET A 9 9.33 -37.03 47.08
C MET A 9 7.94 -36.48 47.41
N SER A 10 7.52 -36.55 48.70
CA SER A 10 6.21 -36.06 49.14
C SER A 10 6.26 -34.77 49.95
N MET A 11 7.42 -34.10 50.10
CA MET A 11 7.57 -32.93 50.96
C MET A 11 7.89 -31.62 50.20
N LEU A 12 7.78 -31.62 48.85
CA LEU A 12 8.08 -30.45 47.99
C LEU A 12 6.86 -29.89 47.26
N LEU A 13 5.64 -30.25 47.65
CA LEU A 13 4.42 -29.81 46.98
C LEU A 13 3.50 -28.95 47.89
N GLY A 14 4.05 -28.16 48.76
CA GLY A 14 3.23 -27.45 49.75
C GLY A 14 3.63 -26.04 50.06
N ALA A 15 4.09 -25.22 49.13
CA ALA A 15 4.32 -23.80 49.45
C ALA A 15 4.43 -22.94 48.15
N MET A 16 3.33 -22.67 47.48
CA MET A 16 3.22 -21.49 46.57
C MET A 16 1.74 -21.17 46.33
N LEU A 17 1.07 -20.72 47.35
CA LEU A 17 -0.16 -19.94 47.22
C LEU A 17 0.03 -18.66 48.02
N VAL A 18 0.65 -17.66 47.45
CA VAL A 18 0.58 -16.29 47.96
C VAL A 18 0.50 -15.32 46.78
N SER A 19 -0.67 -14.68 46.70
CA SER A 19 -0.88 -13.28 46.34
C SER A 19 -0.32 -12.77 45.03
N GLY A 20 -1.17 -12.72 44.06
CA GLY A 20 -1.03 -11.78 42.93
C GLY A 20 -2.31 -11.00 42.77
N CYS A 21 -2.57 -10.04 43.68
CA CYS A 21 -3.45 -8.92 43.36
C CYS A 21 -2.66 -8.01 42.40
N GLY A 22 -2.78 -8.21 41.12
CA GLY A 22 -2.24 -7.35 40.10
C GLY A 22 -3.33 -6.45 39.58
N SER A 23 -3.18 -5.16 39.82
CA SER A 23 -3.91 -4.07 39.21
C SER A 23 -4.02 -4.29 37.69
N GLU A 24 -5.22 -4.14 37.13
CA GLU A 24 -5.43 -3.94 35.72
C GLU A 24 -4.76 -2.61 35.32
N GLU A 25 -3.49 -2.64 35.01
CA GLU A 25 -2.88 -1.64 34.14
C GLU A 25 -3.40 -1.94 32.74
N LYS A 26 -4.31 -1.07 32.32
CA LYS A 26 -4.75 -0.91 30.95
C LYS A 26 -3.51 -0.51 30.15
N GLU A 27 -2.79 -1.51 29.64
CA GLU A 27 -1.74 -1.27 28.64
C GLU A 27 -2.38 -0.57 27.46
N THR A 28 -2.23 0.74 27.46
CA THR A 28 -2.36 1.54 26.27
C THR A 28 -1.23 1.08 25.36
N SER A 29 -1.52 0.12 24.52
CA SER A 29 -0.64 -0.34 23.46
C SER A 29 -0.37 0.86 22.55
N SER A 30 0.67 1.61 22.87
CA SER A 30 1.32 2.52 21.94
C SER A 30 1.89 1.65 20.82
N ALA A 31 1.15 1.52 19.75
CA ALA A 31 1.61 0.91 18.51
C ALA A 31 2.66 1.84 17.87
N THR A 32 3.84 1.92 18.48
CA THR A 32 5.05 2.54 17.92
C THR A 32 6.01 1.44 17.47
N GLY A 33 5.49 0.44 16.82
CA GLY A 33 6.28 -0.58 16.13
C GLY A 33 6.13 -0.40 14.64
N GLY A 34 6.87 0.51 14.03
CA GLY A 34 7.03 0.51 12.58
C GLY A 34 7.57 -0.86 12.18
N SER A 35 6.88 -1.57 11.30
CA SER A 35 7.41 -2.78 10.72
C SER A 35 8.66 -2.41 9.92
N ASP A 36 9.79 -3.08 10.13
CA ASP A 36 11.02 -2.86 9.35
C ASP A 36 10.87 -3.26 7.87
N LYS A 37 9.78 -3.96 7.57
CA LYS A 37 9.47 -4.36 6.20
C LYS A 37 9.02 -3.14 5.38
N PRO A 38 9.61 -2.88 4.20
CA PRO A 38 9.20 -1.79 3.34
C PRO A 38 7.77 -1.96 2.85
N ILE A 39 7.10 -0.83 2.59
CA ILE A 39 5.85 -0.79 1.84
C ILE A 39 6.23 -0.80 0.36
N VAL A 40 5.79 -1.80 -0.37
CA VAL A 40 6.04 -1.93 -1.81
C VAL A 40 4.94 -1.23 -2.60
N ILE A 41 5.30 -0.17 -3.32
CA ILE A 41 4.37 0.63 -4.11
C ILE A 41 4.56 0.32 -5.60
N GLY A 42 3.51 -0.21 -6.23
CA GLY A 42 3.46 -0.45 -7.68
C GLY A 42 3.03 0.79 -8.44
N LEU A 43 3.75 1.10 -9.52
CA LEU A 43 3.48 2.23 -10.39
C LEU A 43 3.86 1.95 -11.84
N ASP A 44 3.33 2.76 -12.78
CA ASP A 44 3.80 2.87 -14.15
C ASP A 44 4.97 3.85 -14.19
N ASP A 45 6.14 3.41 -14.60
CA ASP A 45 7.35 4.23 -14.69
C ASP A 45 7.46 5.06 -15.98
N SER A 46 6.36 5.16 -16.72
CA SER A 46 6.24 5.91 -17.97
C SER A 46 5.10 6.93 -17.95
N TYR A 47 4.63 7.34 -16.78
CA TYR A 47 3.46 8.22 -16.60
C TYR A 47 3.81 9.58 -15.96
N PRO A 48 4.59 10.46 -16.66
CA PRO A 48 4.88 11.80 -16.15
C PRO A 48 3.61 12.66 -16.13
N PRO A 49 3.42 13.56 -15.16
CA PRO A 49 4.36 13.88 -14.07
C PRO A 49 4.15 13.03 -12.81
N MET A 50 3.28 12.02 -12.82
CA MET A 50 2.87 11.26 -11.65
C MET A 50 3.96 10.29 -11.16
N GLY A 51 4.41 9.39 -12.03
CA GLY A 51 5.50 8.46 -11.81
C GLY A 51 6.23 8.16 -13.10
N PHE A 52 7.53 8.33 -13.14
CA PHE A 52 8.33 8.10 -14.35
C PHE A 52 9.81 7.91 -14.00
N LYS A 53 10.59 7.44 -14.96
CA LYS A 53 12.04 7.40 -14.85
C LYS A 53 12.66 8.68 -15.36
N ASP A 54 13.56 9.24 -14.56
CA ASP A 54 14.36 10.40 -14.96
C ASP A 54 15.56 9.99 -15.84
N GLU A 55 16.43 10.96 -16.17
CA GLU A 55 17.65 10.76 -16.98
C GLU A 55 18.65 9.80 -16.32
N ASN A 56 18.59 9.62 -15.00
CA ASN A 56 19.42 8.70 -14.24
C ASN A 56 18.76 7.31 -14.07
N ASN A 57 17.61 7.09 -14.72
CA ASN A 57 16.81 5.88 -14.59
C ASN A 57 16.23 5.68 -13.18
N GLU A 58 16.12 6.74 -12.38
CA GLU A 58 15.49 6.73 -11.07
C GLU A 58 13.99 7.00 -11.18
N ILE A 59 13.19 6.31 -10.35
CA ILE A 59 11.75 6.52 -10.27
C ILE A 59 11.46 7.81 -9.50
N VAL A 60 10.86 8.78 -10.19
CA VAL A 60 10.54 10.11 -9.69
C VAL A 60 9.12 10.52 -10.09
N GLY A 61 8.62 11.62 -9.53
CA GLY A 61 7.32 12.19 -9.90
C GLY A 61 6.49 12.60 -8.70
N PHE A 62 5.35 13.23 -8.99
CA PHE A 62 4.45 13.79 -7.99
C PHE A 62 3.95 12.73 -7.00
N ASP A 63 3.48 11.59 -7.49
CA ASP A 63 2.99 10.50 -6.64
C ASP A 63 4.12 9.82 -5.86
N VAL A 64 5.31 9.75 -6.45
CA VAL A 64 6.51 9.22 -5.79
C VAL A 64 6.90 10.09 -4.60
N ASP A 65 6.85 11.41 -4.74
CA ASP A 65 7.17 12.34 -3.66
C ASP A 65 6.11 12.30 -2.55
N LEU A 66 4.81 12.23 -2.91
CA LEU A 66 3.73 12.03 -1.94
C LEU A 66 3.88 10.72 -1.16
N ALA A 67 4.20 9.63 -1.86
CA ALA A 67 4.39 8.33 -1.24
C ALA A 67 5.59 8.31 -0.29
N LYS A 68 6.70 8.93 -0.67
CA LYS A 68 7.88 9.10 0.21
C LYS A 68 7.52 9.88 1.48
N GLU A 69 6.78 10.98 1.34
CA GLU A 69 6.37 11.77 2.50
C GLU A 69 5.37 11.02 3.41
N ALA A 70 4.40 10.32 2.82
CA ALA A 70 3.44 9.53 3.58
C ALA A 70 4.11 8.40 4.37
N THR A 71 4.99 7.63 3.74
CA THR A 71 5.70 6.52 4.38
C THR A 71 6.69 7.00 5.45
N LYS A 72 7.32 8.17 5.23
CA LYS A 72 8.15 8.84 6.23
C LYS A 72 7.34 9.19 7.49
N ARG A 73 6.14 9.76 7.35
CA ARG A 73 5.26 10.05 8.48
C ARG A 73 4.80 8.81 9.24
N LEU A 74 4.68 7.69 8.52
CA LEU A 74 4.37 6.39 9.12
C LEU A 74 5.59 5.71 9.76
N ASN A 75 6.77 6.32 9.65
CA ASN A 75 8.05 5.72 10.04
C ASN A 75 8.26 4.33 9.41
N ARG A 76 7.95 4.21 8.12
CA ARG A 76 8.05 2.97 7.34
C ARG A 76 8.96 3.18 6.13
N PRO A 77 9.87 2.25 5.83
CA PRO A 77 10.60 2.28 4.56
C PRO A 77 9.66 2.07 3.38
N VAL A 78 10.02 2.57 2.23
CA VAL A 78 9.26 2.44 0.97
C VAL A 78 10.15 1.85 -0.12
N GLU A 79 9.56 1.00 -0.94
CA GLU A 79 10.14 0.47 -2.18
C GLU A 79 9.19 0.78 -3.35
N PHE A 80 9.72 1.36 -4.41
CA PHE A 80 8.97 1.62 -5.64
C PHE A 80 9.26 0.53 -6.65
N LYS A 81 8.19 -0.06 -7.19
CA LYS A 81 8.26 -1.14 -8.16
C LYS A 81 7.54 -0.75 -9.45
N ALA A 82 8.29 -0.61 -10.53
CA ALA A 82 7.71 -0.48 -11.86
C ALA A 82 6.98 -1.78 -12.22
N ILE A 83 5.73 -1.67 -12.64
CA ILE A 83 4.88 -2.81 -13.02
C ILE A 83 4.26 -2.55 -14.39
N ASP A 84 3.89 -3.62 -15.09
CA ASP A 84 2.99 -3.49 -16.24
C ASP A 84 1.62 -3.02 -15.73
N TRP A 85 1.25 -1.79 -16.12
CA TRP A 85 0.02 -1.16 -15.64
C TRP A 85 -1.25 -1.91 -16.02
N SER A 86 -1.23 -2.68 -17.09
CA SER A 86 -2.36 -3.53 -17.49
C SER A 86 -2.61 -4.66 -16.49
N SER A 87 -1.58 -5.09 -15.75
CA SER A 87 -1.65 -6.16 -14.75
C SER A 87 -1.76 -5.66 -13.29
N LYS A 88 -1.90 -4.35 -13.06
CA LYS A 88 -1.86 -3.73 -11.72
C LYS A 88 -2.74 -4.39 -10.67
N GLU A 89 -3.98 -4.74 -11.02
CA GLU A 89 -4.92 -5.39 -10.09
C GLU A 89 -4.44 -6.79 -9.68
N ALA A 90 -3.82 -7.53 -10.61
CA ALA A 90 -3.23 -8.83 -10.32
C ALA A 90 -1.96 -8.72 -9.45
N GLU A 91 -1.14 -7.70 -9.67
CA GLU A 91 0.03 -7.41 -8.83
C GLU A 91 -0.38 -7.12 -7.38
N LEU A 92 -1.41 -6.28 -7.18
CA LEU A 92 -1.97 -5.98 -5.87
C LEU A 92 -2.58 -7.23 -5.21
N LYS A 93 -3.45 -7.94 -5.93
CA LYS A 93 -4.15 -9.12 -5.41
C LYS A 93 -3.21 -10.26 -5.02
N SER A 94 -2.11 -10.41 -5.72
CA SER A 94 -1.10 -11.44 -5.42
C SER A 94 -0.14 -11.06 -4.29
N GLY A 95 -0.21 -9.82 -3.79
CA GLY A 95 0.71 -9.29 -2.77
C GLY A 95 2.13 -9.04 -3.29
N ARG A 96 2.32 -8.94 -4.60
CA ARG A 96 3.62 -8.51 -5.17
C ARG A 96 3.87 -7.03 -5.00
N VAL A 97 2.82 -6.24 -4.81
CA VAL A 97 2.85 -4.87 -4.32
C VAL A 97 1.81 -4.72 -3.21
N ASP A 98 2.07 -3.83 -2.27
CA ASP A 98 1.16 -3.56 -1.15
C ASP A 98 0.15 -2.45 -1.51
N ILE A 99 0.57 -1.53 -2.37
CA ILE A 99 -0.20 -0.34 -2.78
C ILE A 99 0.02 -0.10 -4.28
N LEU A 100 -1.03 0.36 -4.97
CA LEU A 100 -0.94 0.98 -6.29
C LEU A 100 -1.05 2.50 -6.13
N TRP A 101 -0.03 3.24 -6.58
CA TRP A 101 -0.03 4.69 -6.44
C TRP A 101 0.55 5.35 -7.69
N ASN A 102 -0.31 5.77 -8.59
CA ASN A 102 0.09 6.37 -9.87
C ASN A 102 -1.09 7.06 -10.59
N GLY A 103 -1.72 8.05 -9.94
CA GLY A 103 -2.88 8.74 -10.52
C GLY A 103 -4.05 7.81 -10.85
N LEU A 104 -4.24 6.75 -10.04
CA LEU A 104 -5.26 5.74 -10.30
C LEU A 104 -6.66 6.26 -9.99
N ASP A 105 -7.50 6.34 -11.03
CA ASP A 105 -8.90 6.77 -10.89
C ASP A 105 -9.72 5.83 -10.02
N ILE A 106 -10.49 6.42 -9.10
CA ILE A 106 -11.49 5.71 -8.29
C ILE A 106 -12.73 5.49 -9.14
N THR A 107 -13.07 4.23 -9.41
CA THR A 107 -14.31 3.84 -10.10
C THR A 107 -15.07 2.81 -9.30
N GLU A 108 -16.41 2.75 -9.46
CA GLU A 108 -17.23 1.76 -8.75
C GLU A 108 -16.79 0.33 -9.06
N LYS A 109 -16.46 0.03 -10.32
CA LYS A 109 -15.96 -1.28 -10.72
C LYS A 109 -14.67 -1.68 -9.99
N ARG A 110 -13.75 -0.74 -9.77
CA ARG A 110 -12.50 -1.02 -9.07
C ARG A 110 -12.71 -1.17 -7.56
N LYS A 111 -13.65 -0.43 -6.98
CA LYS A 111 -14.02 -0.58 -5.56
C LYS A 111 -14.52 -1.98 -5.19
N GLU A 112 -15.01 -2.74 -6.16
CA GLU A 112 -15.42 -4.14 -5.94
C GLU A 112 -14.20 -5.06 -5.65
N ASN A 113 -13.00 -4.67 -6.10
CA ASN A 113 -11.81 -5.52 -6.09
C ASN A 113 -10.67 -4.98 -5.23
N MET A 114 -10.69 -3.70 -4.85
CA MET A 114 -9.64 -3.06 -4.06
C MET A 114 -10.16 -1.94 -3.19
N LEU A 115 -9.45 -1.64 -2.11
CA LEU A 115 -9.72 -0.50 -1.25
C LEU A 115 -9.00 0.74 -1.80
N PHE A 116 -9.62 1.90 -1.61
CA PHE A 116 -9.06 3.19 -1.98
C PHE A 116 -8.90 4.09 -0.76
N SER A 117 -7.93 4.99 -0.83
CA SER A 117 -7.86 6.16 0.06
C SER A 117 -8.96 7.17 -0.32
N ASP A 118 -9.08 8.23 0.47
CA ASP A 118 -9.76 9.44 0.00
C ASP A 118 -9.03 10.00 -1.24
N PRO A 119 -9.77 10.65 -2.17
CA PRO A 119 -9.16 11.30 -3.32
C PRO A 119 -8.19 12.41 -2.85
N TYR A 120 -6.99 12.42 -3.41
CA TYR A 120 -5.99 13.45 -3.13
C TYR A 120 -5.84 14.47 -4.27
N MET A 121 -6.47 14.20 -5.41
CA MET A 121 -6.46 15.05 -6.60
C MET A 121 -7.71 14.83 -7.44
N ASP A 122 -8.22 15.90 -8.07
CA ASP A 122 -9.21 15.78 -9.12
C ASP A 122 -8.55 15.34 -10.43
N ASN A 123 -9.19 14.41 -11.14
CA ASN A 123 -8.78 13.98 -12.46
C ASN A 123 -9.90 14.18 -13.47
N ARG A 124 -9.51 14.47 -14.72
CA ARG A 124 -10.44 14.62 -15.85
C ARG A 124 -9.86 13.99 -17.09
N GLN A 125 -10.66 13.22 -17.79
CA GLN A 125 -10.32 12.74 -19.10
C GLN A 125 -10.55 13.87 -20.10
N ILE A 126 -9.55 14.15 -20.93
CA ILE A 126 -9.62 15.17 -21.96
C ILE A 126 -9.21 14.59 -23.31
N VAL A 127 -9.65 15.20 -24.37
CA VAL A 127 -9.26 14.83 -25.73
C VAL A 127 -8.33 15.89 -26.30
N PHE A 128 -7.17 15.47 -26.74
CA PHE A 128 -6.23 16.32 -27.47
C PHE A 128 -6.49 16.20 -28.97
N VAL A 129 -6.61 17.34 -29.62
CA VAL A 129 -6.74 17.42 -31.08
C VAL A 129 -5.70 18.39 -31.63
N LYS A 130 -5.43 18.30 -32.94
CA LYS A 130 -4.57 19.28 -33.63
C LYS A 130 -5.18 20.67 -33.48
N LYS A 131 -4.33 21.70 -33.36
CA LYS A 131 -4.76 23.11 -33.21
C LYS A 131 -5.78 23.54 -34.27
N ASP A 132 -5.60 23.09 -35.49
CA ASP A 132 -6.43 23.46 -36.65
C ASP A 132 -7.49 22.39 -36.97
N SER A 133 -7.82 21.53 -35.99
CA SER A 133 -8.84 20.49 -36.10
C SER A 133 -10.24 21.11 -36.12
N ASP A 134 -11.14 20.53 -36.93
CA ASP A 134 -12.57 20.83 -36.92
C ASP A 134 -13.30 20.24 -35.73
N ILE A 135 -12.62 19.35 -34.91
CA ILE A 135 -13.17 18.77 -33.70
C ILE A 135 -13.14 19.84 -32.59
N LYS A 136 -14.31 20.29 -32.14
CA LYS A 136 -14.46 21.31 -31.09
C LYS A 136 -15.25 20.77 -29.87
N THR A 137 -16.03 19.74 -30.09
CA THR A 137 -16.88 19.11 -29.08
C THR A 137 -16.71 17.59 -29.06
N ILE A 138 -17.23 16.95 -28.02
CA ILE A 138 -17.24 15.47 -27.93
C ILE A 138 -18.07 14.85 -29.08
N ASP A 139 -19.14 15.52 -29.52
CA ASP A 139 -19.99 15.02 -30.61
C ASP A 139 -19.26 14.96 -31.97
N ASP A 140 -18.27 15.81 -32.18
CA ASP A 140 -17.45 15.81 -33.39
C ASP A 140 -16.53 14.57 -33.47
N LEU A 141 -16.39 13.80 -32.38
CA LEU A 141 -15.64 12.55 -32.36
C LEU A 141 -16.39 11.39 -33.02
N LYS A 142 -17.68 11.55 -33.30
CA LYS A 142 -18.49 10.48 -33.87
C LYS A 142 -17.92 10.05 -35.24
N GLY A 143 -17.57 8.77 -35.34
CA GLY A 143 -16.97 8.20 -36.53
C GLY A 143 -15.46 8.50 -36.70
N LYS A 144 -14.81 9.11 -35.73
CA LYS A 144 -13.36 9.33 -35.72
C LYS A 144 -12.61 8.21 -35.00
N VAL A 145 -11.35 8.06 -35.38
CA VAL A 145 -10.44 7.15 -34.63
C VAL A 145 -9.80 7.94 -33.51
N VAL A 146 -9.95 7.43 -32.29
CA VAL A 146 -9.40 8.02 -31.07
C VAL A 146 -8.38 7.07 -30.48
N GLY A 147 -7.15 7.56 -30.25
CA GLY A 147 -6.11 6.80 -29.56
C GLY A 147 -6.26 6.98 -28.05
N THR A 148 -6.02 5.92 -27.31
CA THR A 148 -6.02 5.92 -25.84
C THR A 148 -4.99 4.95 -25.31
N GLN A 149 -4.55 5.16 -24.07
CA GLN A 149 -3.77 4.17 -23.33
C GLN A 149 -4.69 3.04 -22.87
N SER A 150 -4.19 1.82 -22.91
CA SER A 150 -4.90 0.60 -22.46
C SER A 150 -4.77 0.38 -20.95
#